data_a207870926de665788716d30d8fabac4
#
_entry.id   a207870926de665788716d30d8fabac4
#
_cell.length_a   1.000
_cell.length_b   1.000
_cell.length_c   1.000
_cell.angle_alpha   90.00
_cell.angle_beta   90.00
_cell.angle_gamma   90.00
#
_symmetry.space_group_name_H-M   'P 1'
#
loop_
_entity.id
_entity.type
_entity.pdbx_description
1 polymer ?
#
loop_
_entity_poly.entity_id
_entity_poly.type
_entity_poly.pdbx_seq_one_letter_code
_entity_poly.pdbx_strand_id
1 'polypeptide(L)'
;ASDVYKRQGAAKTYLLNLGIKGFGEKSVEKVLEYFGIRILEILREERPEEIKDVPGLRKSVKDELFNTLLGEGILSDLNHFFESHHISSKWSRIVYTYYGVQSVAVIEDNPYTLLRVAPDMLFGTADTLAEHLGINGSDTRRLEAGLEWILRSLDNQGHTCLPVDQLIGRLDDLLQTDVDDIANFIESLLEQGALYSTYYEDILYIYPPEMYVSEVEGVHYTREFLLEADPIALDISSFIEKFERDNYIIFGDAQKEAIQLSFFEKFSLITGGPGTGKTTIIKALVKGFQLGGLGRIILCAPTGRAAKRLTEATEFEATTIHRLLVPVQGSDSYDFTKNEDDPLDIDVIIIDEASMLNVRLFYSLMAAIPKEAHVIIVGDVDQLPPIGAGFVLKDLLDSDCVPYTCLLYTSPS
;
A
#
# COMPACT_ATOMS: atom_id res chain seq x y z
N ALA A 1 33.81 49.84 6.00
CA ALA A 1 33.33 49.40 7.34
C ALA A 1 31.82 49.15 7.38
N SER A 2 31.01 50.03 6.80
CA SER A 2 29.52 49.88 6.79
C SER A 2 29.02 48.61 6.07
N ASP A 3 29.69 48.20 5.01
CA ASP A 3 29.25 47.03 4.17
C ASP A 3 29.63 45.68 4.81
N VAL A 4 30.75 45.65 5.55
CA VAL A 4 31.20 44.47 6.32
C VAL A 4 30.24 44.17 7.48
N TYR A 5 29.82 45.24 8.21
CA TYR A 5 28.86 45.10 9.31
C TYR A 5 27.45 44.60 8.82
N LYS A 6 27.01 45.10 7.68
CA LYS A 6 25.74 44.64 7.08
C LYS A 6 25.81 43.18 6.69
N ARG A 7 26.92 42.71 6.11
CA ARG A 7 27.11 41.30 5.69
C ARG A 7 27.25 40.37 6.90
N GLN A 8 27.95 40.77 7.96
CA GLN A 8 28.02 40.01 9.21
C GLN A 8 26.65 39.93 9.91
N GLY A 9 25.84 41.00 9.88
CA GLY A 9 24.47 40.99 10.39
C GLY A 9 23.56 40.02 9.65
N ALA A 10 23.67 39.96 8.32
CA ALA A 10 22.93 39.01 7.50
C ALA A 10 23.34 37.55 7.80
N ALA A 11 24.65 37.28 7.95
CA ALA A 11 25.14 35.94 8.32
C ALA A 11 24.69 35.54 9.73
N LYS A 12 24.68 36.47 10.69
CA LYS A 12 24.16 36.22 12.06
C LYS A 12 22.69 35.83 12.03
N THR A 13 21.86 36.58 11.30
CA THR A 13 20.43 36.32 11.17
C THR A 13 20.17 34.97 10.49
N TYR A 14 20.90 34.67 9.42
CA TYR A 14 20.78 33.39 8.72
C TYR A 14 21.11 32.21 9.65
N LEU A 15 22.25 32.22 10.32
CA LEU A 15 22.70 31.17 11.23
C LEU A 15 21.73 30.95 12.41
N LEU A 16 21.13 32.01 12.95
CA LEU A 16 20.14 31.93 14.02
C LEU A 16 18.84 31.30 13.55
N ASN A 17 18.48 31.51 12.29
CA ASN A 17 17.23 30.99 11.69
C ASN A 17 17.31 29.50 11.27
N LEU A 18 18.48 28.85 11.34
CA LEU A 18 18.62 27.42 11.05
C LEU A 18 17.88 26.50 12.05
N GLY A 19 17.45 27.03 13.19
CA GLY A 19 16.59 26.28 14.15
C GLY A 19 17.29 25.13 14.88
N ILE A 20 18.62 25.11 14.89
CA ILE A 20 19.45 24.05 15.48
C ILE A 20 19.38 24.06 16.99
N LYS A 21 19.06 22.95 17.62
CA LYS A 21 18.94 22.85 19.08
C LYS A 21 20.29 23.05 19.78
N GLY A 22 20.37 24.07 20.61
CA GLY A 22 21.61 24.43 21.34
C GLY A 22 22.60 25.31 20.55
N PHE A 23 22.21 25.77 19.35
CA PHE A 23 22.95 26.73 18.52
C PHE A 23 22.29 28.12 18.60
N GLY A 24 22.44 28.79 19.74
CA GLY A 24 21.92 30.14 19.98
C GLY A 24 22.97 31.23 19.75
N GLU A 25 22.63 32.49 20.10
CA GLU A 25 23.45 33.66 19.86
C GLU A 25 24.95 33.52 20.23
N LYS A 26 25.25 32.95 21.42
CA LYS A 26 26.63 32.70 21.85
C LYS A 26 27.41 31.74 20.96
N SER A 27 26.75 30.79 20.36
CA SER A 27 27.36 29.84 19.45
C SER A 27 27.57 30.44 18.07
N VAL A 28 26.62 31.24 17.60
CA VAL A 28 26.72 32.00 16.35
C VAL A 28 27.86 33.03 16.44
N GLU A 29 28.01 33.72 17.58
CA GLU A 29 29.12 34.64 17.81
C GLU A 29 30.50 33.97 17.70
N LYS A 30 30.66 32.76 18.26
CA LYS A 30 31.91 31.97 18.11
C LYS A 30 32.21 31.61 16.66
N VAL A 31 31.19 31.26 15.87
CA VAL A 31 31.34 30.97 14.43
C VAL A 31 31.77 32.23 13.69
N LEU A 32 31.17 33.40 13.99
CA LEU A 32 31.46 34.65 13.36
C LEU A 32 32.84 35.24 13.83
N GLU A 33 33.25 34.99 15.08
CA GLU A 33 34.58 35.32 15.56
C GLU A 33 35.68 34.50 14.87
N TYR A 34 35.43 33.23 14.63
CA TYR A 34 36.40 32.33 14.00
C TYR A 34 36.55 32.56 12.51
N PHE A 35 35.45 32.67 11.77
CA PHE A 35 35.48 32.83 10.32
C PHE A 35 35.39 34.29 9.83
N GLY A 36 34.86 35.20 10.64
CA GLY A 36 34.61 36.56 10.18
C GLY A 36 33.69 36.59 8.96
N ILE A 37 34.14 37.30 7.92
CA ILE A 37 33.40 37.37 6.63
C ILE A 37 33.50 36.08 5.84
N ARG A 38 34.52 35.25 6.05
CA ARG A 38 34.71 33.97 5.36
C ARG A 38 33.55 33.01 5.57
N ILE A 39 32.75 33.16 6.62
CA ILE A 39 31.57 32.36 6.82
C ILE A 39 30.60 32.44 5.64
N LEU A 40 30.49 33.63 5.01
CA LEU A 40 29.65 33.82 3.83
C LEU A 40 30.23 33.14 2.58
N GLU A 41 31.57 33.01 2.50
CA GLU A 41 32.22 32.25 1.43
C GLU A 41 32.06 30.77 1.65
N ILE A 42 32.21 30.27 2.87
CA ILE A 42 31.96 28.86 3.25
C ILE A 42 30.53 28.45 2.95
N LEU A 43 29.55 29.32 3.26
CA LEU A 43 28.14 29.13 2.97
C LEU A 43 27.83 29.17 1.46
N ARG A 44 28.59 29.96 0.68
CA ARG A 44 28.40 30.08 -0.77
C ARG A 44 29.13 29.01 -1.57
N GLU A 45 30.32 28.61 -1.12
CA GLU A 45 31.20 27.66 -1.79
C GLU A 45 30.98 26.24 -1.30
N GLU A 46 29.90 26.04 -0.50
CA GLU A 46 29.45 24.71 -0.02
C GLU A 46 30.58 23.88 0.64
N ARG A 47 31.39 24.56 1.48
CA ARG A 47 32.47 23.92 2.27
C ARG A 47 32.11 23.79 3.76
N PRO A 48 31.01 23.07 4.11
CA PRO A 48 30.57 22.99 5.51
C PRO A 48 31.55 22.23 6.41
N GLU A 49 32.50 21.47 5.85
CA GLU A 49 33.54 20.75 6.63
C GLU A 49 34.35 21.69 7.52
N GLU A 50 34.63 22.90 7.07
CA GLU A 50 35.40 23.89 7.83
C GLU A 50 34.74 24.28 9.15
N ILE A 51 33.42 24.08 9.27
CA ILE A 51 32.64 24.37 10.49
C ILE A 51 33.03 23.43 11.65
N LYS A 52 33.49 22.22 11.34
CA LYS A 52 33.98 21.26 12.34
C LYS A 52 35.20 21.78 13.12
N ASP A 53 35.91 22.73 12.56
CA ASP A 53 37.14 23.32 13.17
C ASP A 53 36.85 24.43 14.16
N VAL A 54 35.62 24.95 14.25
CA VAL A 54 35.25 26.05 15.16
C VAL A 54 35.52 25.67 16.62
N PRO A 55 36.40 26.37 17.36
CA PRO A 55 36.69 26.07 18.75
C PRO A 55 35.53 26.42 19.68
N GLY A 56 35.38 25.63 20.75
CA GLY A 56 34.40 25.91 21.81
C GLY A 56 32.95 25.64 21.49
N LEU A 57 32.63 25.02 20.34
CA LEU A 57 31.32 24.40 20.06
C LEU A 57 31.32 22.95 20.51
N ARG A 58 30.15 22.46 21.02
CA ARG A 58 29.95 21.05 21.34
C ARG A 58 29.95 20.24 20.06
N LYS A 59 30.50 19.01 20.11
CA LYS A 59 30.56 18.11 18.95
C LYS A 59 29.18 17.90 18.31
N SER A 60 28.16 17.62 19.11
CA SER A 60 26.79 17.43 18.61
C SER A 60 26.22 18.65 17.85
N VAL A 61 26.56 19.86 18.30
CA VAL A 61 26.13 21.09 17.65
C VAL A 61 26.89 21.31 16.34
N LYS A 62 28.18 20.97 16.30
CA LYS A 62 28.99 21.03 15.08
C LYS A 62 28.47 20.06 14.02
N ASP A 63 28.17 18.84 14.44
CA ASP A 63 27.66 17.78 13.54
C ASP A 63 26.28 18.16 13.00
N GLU A 64 25.39 18.69 13.84
CA GLU A 64 24.05 19.14 13.43
C GLU A 64 24.14 20.37 12.51
N LEU A 65 24.98 21.34 12.80
CA LEU A 65 25.22 22.50 11.96
C LEU A 65 25.82 22.12 10.61
N PHE A 66 26.80 21.20 10.60
CA PHE A 66 27.38 20.66 9.39
C PHE A 66 26.33 19.97 8.50
N ASN A 67 25.53 19.07 9.07
CA ASN A 67 24.48 18.34 8.34
C ASN A 67 23.40 19.29 7.81
N THR A 68 23.01 20.31 8.59
CA THR A 68 22.01 21.29 8.16
C THR A 68 22.53 22.12 6.98
N LEU A 69 23.77 22.60 7.03
CA LEU A 69 24.35 23.39 5.96
C LEU A 69 24.63 22.56 4.71
N LEU A 70 25.07 21.31 4.87
CA LEU A 70 25.21 20.37 3.77
C LEU A 70 23.86 20.12 3.07
N GLY A 71 22.79 19.94 3.86
CA GLY A 71 21.43 19.77 3.33
C GLY A 71 20.92 21.01 2.59
N GLU A 72 21.20 22.21 3.09
CA GLU A 72 20.83 23.46 2.41
C GLU A 72 21.59 23.63 1.08
N GLY A 73 22.88 23.25 1.01
CA GLY A 73 23.66 23.24 -0.21
C GLY A 73 23.07 22.31 -1.25
N ILE A 74 22.82 21.06 -0.88
CA ILE A 74 22.23 20.06 -1.79
C ILE A 74 20.83 20.48 -2.27
N LEU A 75 20.02 21.10 -1.41
CA LEU A 75 18.72 21.64 -1.82
C LEU A 75 18.88 22.79 -2.83
N SER A 76 19.92 23.63 -2.65
CA SER A 76 20.25 24.69 -3.61
C SER A 76 20.66 24.09 -4.97
N ASP A 77 21.51 23.07 -4.97
CA ASP A 77 21.93 22.36 -6.18
C ASP A 77 20.75 21.69 -6.88
N LEU A 78 19.88 21.00 -6.15
CA LEU A 78 18.66 20.41 -6.69
C LEU A 78 17.73 21.46 -7.31
N ASN A 79 17.55 22.59 -6.64
CA ASN A 79 16.74 23.67 -7.19
C ASN A 79 17.33 24.19 -8.50
N HIS A 80 18.65 24.46 -8.51
CA HIS A 80 19.34 24.91 -9.72
C HIS A 80 19.30 23.85 -10.83
N PHE A 81 19.49 22.58 -10.49
CA PHE A 81 19.38 21.47 -11.42
C PHE A 81 18.00 21.40 -12.07
N PHE A 82 16.91 21.41 -11.27
CA PHE A 82 15.57 21.40 -11.83
C PHE A 82 15.24 22.63 -12.66
N GLU A 83 15.63 23.83 -12.21
CA GLU A 83 15.43 25.08 -12.94
C GLU A 83 16.19 25.12 -14.28
N SER A 84 17.42 24.60 -14.31
CA SER A 84 18.23 24.51 -15.54
C SER A 84 17.63 23.59 -16.59
N HIS A 85 16.85 22.60 -16.15
CA HIS A 85 16.09 21.68 -17.01
C HIS A 85 14.61 22.07 -17.18
N HIS A 86 14.23 23.31 -16.78
CA HIS A 86 12.86 23.84 -16.88
C HIS A 86 11.81 23.03 -16.09
N ILE A 87 12.23 22.40 -14.98
CA ILE A 87 11.37 21.62 -14.08
C ILE A 87 11.18 22.42 -12.78
N SER A 88 9.98 22.28 -12.20
CA SER A 88 9.66 22.94 -10.94
C SER A 88 10.51 22.39 -9.79
N SER A 89 11.13 23.27 -9.02
CA SER A 89 11.90 22.93 -7.83
C SER A 89 11.06 22.49 -6.62
N LYS A 90 9.73 22.44 -6.75
CA LYS A 90 8.82 22.01 -5.66
C LYS A 90 9.14 20.61 -5.12
N TRP A 91 9.74 19.74 -5.93
CA TRP A 91 10.09 18.38 -5.53
C TRP A 91 11.45 18.23 -4.87
N SER A 92 12.32 19.28 -4.90
CA SER A 92 13.68 19.20 -4.36
C SER A 92 13.73 18.67 -2.93
N ARG A 93 12.82 19.12 -2.06
CA ARG A 93 12.81 18.70 -0.65
C ARG A 93 12.45 17.22 -0.47
N ILE A 94 11.47 16.70 -1.23
CA ILE A 94 11.09 15.30 -1.14
C ILE A 94 12.20 14.42 -1.70
N VAL A 95 12.81 14.81 -2.82
CA VAL A 95 13.94 14.11 -3.44
C VAL A 95 15.13 14.04 -2.48
N TYR A 96 15.48 15.18 -1.84
CA TYR A 96 16.54 15.22 -0.83
C TYR A 96 16.23 14.31 0.37
N THR A 97 14.97 14.24 0.79
CA THR A 97 14.57 13.36 1.91
C THR A 97 14.83 11.89 1.60
N TYR A 98 14.65 11.45 0.33
CA TYR A 98 14.84 10.06 -0.08
C TYR A 98 16.30 9.75 -0.44
N TYR A 99 16.99 10.62 -1.18
CA TYR A 99 18.30 10.32 -1.76
C TYR A 99 19.46 11.05 -1.08
N GLY A 100 19.17 12.02 -0.18
CA GLY A 100 20.18 12.77 0.57
C GLY A 100 21.21 13.44 -0.34
N VAL A 101 22.47 13.24 -0.02
CA VAL A 101 23.64 13.79 -0.76
C VAL A 101 23.78 13.27 -2.18
N GLN A 102 23.14 12.15 -2.52
CA GLN A 102 23.22 11.52 -3.85
C GLN A 102 22.10 11.98 -4.78
N SER A 103 21.24 12.88 -4.36
CA SER A 103 20.02 13.26 -5.08
C SER A 103 20.26 13.64 -6.53
N VAL A 104 21.21 14.51 -6.83
CA VAL A 104 21.50 14.93 -8.22
C VAL A 104 22.05 13.76 -9.02
N ALA A 105 23.03 13.02 -8.48
CA ALA A 105 23.65 11.90 -9.18
C ALA A 105 22.64 10.78 -9.50
N VAL A 106 21.70 10.49 -8.59
CA VAL A 106 20.64 9.49 -8.82
C VAL A 106 19.70 9.93 -9.93
N ILE A 107 19.32 11.22 -9.97
CA ILE A 107 18.45 11.75 -11.02
C ILE A 107 19.16 11.81 -12.36
N GLU A 108 20.44 12.18 -12.40
CA GLU A 108 21.24 12.20 -13.64
C GLU A 108 21.42 10.79 -14.21
N ASP A 109 21.59 9.78 -13.36
CA ASP A 109 21.66 8.39 -13.79
C ASP A 109 20.30 7.87 -14.30
N ASN A 110 19.24 8.10 -13.54
CA ASN A 110 17.88 7.69 -13.91
C ASN A 110 16.83 8.69 -13.41
N PRO A 111 16.39 9.65 -14.25
CA PRO A 111 15.41 10.66 -13.89
C PRO A 111 14.01 10.09 -13.56
N TYR A 112 13.69 8.89 -14.03
CA TYR A 112 12.42 8.23 -13.74
C TYR A 112 12.29 7.80 -12.26
N THR A 113 13.39 7.76 -11.50
CA THR A 113 13.35 7.56 -10.05
C THR A 113 12.49 8.62 -9.35
N LEU A 114 12.33 9.79 -9.95
CA LEU A 114 11.43 10.85 -9.48
C LEU A 114 9.97 10.41 -9.39
N LEU A 115 9.51 9.56 -10.32
CA LEU A 115 8.14 9.03 -10.34
C LEU A 115 7.80 8.17 -9.11
N ARG A 116 8.83 7.62 -8.43
CA ARG A 116 8.66 6.82 -7.21
C ARG A 116 8.56 7.69 -5.96
N VAL A 117 9.25 8.82 -5.92
CA VAL A 117 9.35 9.67 -4.73
C VAL A 117 8.46 10.91 -4.78
N ALA A 118 8.02 11.33 -5.97
CA ALA A 118 7.17 12.49 -6.21
C ALA A 118 5.80 12.04 -6.78
N PRO A 119 4.84 11.66 -5.93
CA PRO A 119 3.59 11.01 -6.38
C PRO A 119 2.69 11.89 -7.25
N ASP A 120 2.90 13.22 -7.22
CA ASP A 120 2.18 14.20 -8.05
C ASP A 120 2.94 14.57 -9.34
N MET A 121 4.08 13.93 -9.62
CA MET A 121 4.82 14.12 -10.85
C MET A 121 4.21 13.32 -11.98
N LEU A 122 3.94 13.97 -13.11
CA LEU A 122 3.46 13.31 -14.33
C LEU A 122 4.61 12.64 -15.06
N PHE A 123 4.35 11.51 -15.72
CA PHE A 123 5.34 10.79 -16.52
C PHE A 123 6.06 11.72 -17.52
N GLY A 124 5.32 12.51 -18.30
CA GLY A 124 5.91 13.45 -19.26
C GLY A 124 6.87 14.47 -18.67
N THR A 125 6.76 14.81 -17.37
CA THR A 125 7.73 15.71 -16.71
C THR A 125 9.06 15.00 -16.49
N ALA A 126 9.05 13.75 -16.03
CA ALA A 126 10.26 12.94 -15.90
C ALA A 126 10.86 12.59 -17.26
N ASP A 127 10.02 12.34 -18.26
CA ASP A 127 10.44 12.01 -19.63
C ASP A 127 11.13 13.20 -20.30
N THR A 128 10.61 14.43 -20.13
CA THR A 128 11.27 15.66 -20.60
C THR A 128 12.65 15.84 -19.96
N LEU A 129 12.79 15.54 -18.66
CA LEU A 129 14.09 15.58 -17.99
C LEU A 129 15.03 14.52 -18.56
N ALA A 130 14.51 13.33 -18.81
CA ALA A 130 15.27 12.22 -19.38
C ALA A 130 15.81 12.57 -20.78
N GLU A 131 14.99 13.19 -21.63
CA GLU A 131 15.42 13.68 -22.93
C GLU A 131 16.56 14.72 -22.83
N HIS A 132 16.47 15.68 -21.90
CA HIS A 132 17.52 16.65 -21.64
C HIS A 132 18.83 16.00 -21.16
N LEU A 133 18.75 14.87 -20.49
CA LEU A 133 19.89 14.06 -20.02
C LEU A 133 20.37 13.03 -21.06
N GLY A 134 19.78 13.04 -22.27
CA GLY A 134 20.18 12.18 -23.38
C GLY A 134 19.58 10.77 -23.36
N ILE A 135 18.58 10.53 -22.52
CA ILE A 135 17.80 9.29 -22.46
C ILE A 135 16.59 9.43 -23.37
N ASN A 136 16.51 8.65 -24.45
CA ASN A 136 15.43 8.75 -25.44
C ASN A 136 15.15 7.41 -26.14
N GLY A 137 14.13 7.39 -27.00
CA GLY A 137 13.79 6.24 -27.84
C GLY A 137 13.52 4.98 -27.03
N SER A 138 14.24 3.90 -27.35
CA SER A 138 14.13 2.58 -26.73
C SER A 138 15.13 2.34 -25.58
N ASP A 139 15.59 3.40 -24.91
CA ASP A 139 16.41 3.25 -23.69
C ASP A 139 15.64 2.42 -22.64
N THR A 140 16.29 1.38 -22.12
CA THR A 140 15.64 0.43 -21.17
C THR A 140 15.05 1.12 -19.96
N ARG A 141 15.72 2.15 -19.41
CA ARG A 141 15.20 2.93 -18.27
C ARG A 141 13.88 3.61 -18.59
N ARG A 142 13.72 4.09 -19.82
CA ARG A 142 12.50 4.73 -20.32
C ARG A 142 11.37 3.71 -20.48
N LEU A 143 11.65 2.57 -21.08
CA LEU A 143 10.69 1.48 -21.27
C LEU A 143 10.22 0.91 -19.91
N GLU A 144 11.15 0.67 -19.00
CA GLU A 144 10.84 0.20 -17.64
C GLU A 144 9.94 1.20 -16.87
N ALA A 145 10.27 2.48 -16.94
CA ALA A 145 9.49 3.52 -16.27
C ALA A 145 8.09 3.68 -16.88
N GLY A 146 7.96 3.59 -18.20
CA GLY A 146 6.68 3.61 -18.89
C GLY A 146 5.81 2.42 -18.50
N LEU A 147 6.40 1.24 -18.46
CA LEU A 147 5.72 0.02 -18.02
C LEU A 147 5.26 0.14 -16.57
N GLU A 148 6.16 0.52 -15.64
CA GLU A 148 5.81 0.71 -14.22
C GLU A 148 4.68 1.74 -14.04
N TRP A 149 4.72 2.84 -14.82
CA TRP A 149 3.68 3.86 -14.81
C TRP A 149 2.30 3.32 -15.22
N ILE A 150 2.26 2.53 -16.31
CA ILE A 150 1.03 1.92 -16.80
C ILE A 150 0.52 0.90 -15.79
N LEU A 151 1.37 -0.03 -15.33
CA LEU A 151 0.96 -1.08 -14.39
C LEU A 151 0.45 -0.50 -13.07
N ARG A 152 1.09 0.57 -12.54
CA ARG A 152 0.58 1.29 -11.36
C ARG A 152 -0.77 1.96 -11.62
N SER A 153 -1.02 2.46 -12.83
CA SER A 153 -2.31 3.04 -13.19
C SER A 153 -3.43 2.00 -13.24
N LEU A 154 -3.09 0.75 -13.59
CA LEU A 154 -4.04 -0.37 -13.64
C LEU A 154 -4.54 -0.74 -12.25
N ASP A 155 -3.64 -0.82 -11.26
CA ASP A 155 -4.01 -1.08 -9.86
C ASP A 155 -5.05 -0.07 -9.37
N ASN A 156 -4.85 1.21 -9.68
CA ASN A 156 -5.83 2.26 -9.36
C ASN A 156 -7.16 2.13 -10.12
N GLN A 157 -7.18 1.45 -11.26
CA GLN A 157 -8.38 1.17 -12.07
C GLN A 157 -9.07 -0.16 -11.68
N GLY A 158 -8.49 -0.92 -10.76
CA GLY A 158 -9.01 -2.21 -10.29
C GLY A 158 -8.57 -3.41 -11.12
N HIS A 159 -7.64 -3.25 -12.07
CA HIS A 159 -7.14 -4.32 -12.92
C HIS A 159 -5.89 -4.98 -12.37
N THR A 160 -5.84 -6.29 -12.41
CA THR A 160 -4.68 -7.11 -12.01
C THR A 160 -3.73 -7.38 -13.18
N CYS A 161 -4.26 -7.37 -14.40
CA CYS A 161 -3.55 -7.69 -15.64
C CYS A 161 -4.11 -6.90 -16.83
N LEU A 162 -3.41 -6.99 -17.96
CA LEU A 162 -3.88 -6.48 -19.25
C LEU A 162 -3.62 -7.48 -20.37
N PRO A 163 -4.49 -7.52 -21.43
CA PRO A 163 -4.15 -8.13 -22.70
C PRO A 163 -2.85 -7.51 -23.27
N VAL A 164 -1.96 -8.34 -23.81
CA VAL A 164 -0.64 -7.90 -24.31
C VAL A 164 -0.76 -6.79 -25.35
N ASP A 165 -1.73 -6.89 -26.28
CA ASP A 165 -1.95 -5.89 -27.31
C ASP A 165 -2.35 -4.52 -26.73
N GLN A 166 -3.14 -4.52 -25.66
CA GLN A 166 -3.53 -3.29 -24.94
C GLN A 166 -2.35 -2.71 -24.18
N LEU A 167 -1.48 -3.54 -23.60
CA LEU A 167 -0.28 -3.08 -22.90
C LEU A 167 0.68 -2.42 -23.89
N ILE A 168 0.94 -3.06 -25.04
CA ILE A 168 1.78 -2.52 -26.11
C ILE A 168 1.19 -1.19 -26.61
N GLY A 169 -0.12 -1.15 -26.91
CA GLY A 169 -0.77 0.08 -27.39
C GLY A 169 -0.68 1.24 -26.38
N ARG A 170 -0.86 0.98 -25.08
CA ARG A 170 -0.71 2.01 -24.04
C ARG A 170 0.75 2.49 -23.88
N LEU A 171 1.73 1.59 -24.08
CA LEU A 171 3.14 1.95 -24.05
C LEU A 171 3.53 2.79 -25.26
N ASP A 172 3.04 2.43 -26.46
CA ASP A 172 3.23 3.22 -27.68
C ASP A 172 2.62 4.62 -27.55
N ASP A 173 1.38 4.72 -27.06
CA ASP A 173 0.72 6.01 -26.80
C ASP A 173 1.50 6.88 -25.79
N LEU A 174 2.09 6.26 -24.76
CA LEU A 174 2.83 6.97 -23.73
C LEU A 174 4.24 7.38 -24.17
N LEU A 175 4.94 6.47 -24.85
CA LEU A 175 6.36 6.60 -25.14
C LEU A 175 6.64 7.03 -26.58
N GLN A 176 5.68 6.85 -27.51
CA GLN A 176 5.85 7.08 -28.96
C GLN A 176 7.14 6.40 -29.48
N THR A 177 7.34 5.15 -29.08
CA THR A 177 8.49 4.31 -29.41
C THR A 177 8.03 3.21 -30.36
N ASP A 178 8.94 2.66 -31.16
CA ASP A 178 8.63 1.58 -32.10
C ASP A 178 7.96 0.39 -31.39
N VAL A 179 6.85 -0.09 -31.97
CA VAL A 179 6.04 -1.18 -31.40
C VAL A 179 6.85 -2.47 -31.28
N ASP A 180 7.76 -2.74 -32.25
CA ASP A 180 8.62 -3.93 -32.21
C ASP A 180 9.62 -3.85 -31.05
N ASP A 181 10.16 -2.65 -30.74
CA ASP A 181 11.03 -2.45 -29.56
C ASP A 181 10.28 -2.71 -28.26
N ILE A 182 9.02 -2.26 -28.15
CA ILE A 182 8.15 -2.49 -26.98
C ILE A 182 7.83 -3.98 -26.84
N ALA A 183 7.48 -4.66 -27.94
CA ALA A 183 7.15 -6.08 -27.93
C ALA A 183 8.36 -6.93 -27.46
N ASN A 184 9.53 -6.68 -28.05
CA ASN A 184 10.78 -7.34 -27.67
C ASN A 184 11.15 -7.08 -26.20
N PHE A 185 10.91 -5.87 -25.70
CA PHE A 185 11.14 -5.53 -24.30
C PHE A 185 10.23 -6.33 -23.36
N ILE A 186 8.92 -6.41 -23.66
CA ILE A 186 7.97 -7.21 -22.87
C ILE A 186 8.37 -8.70 -22.90
N GLU A 187 8.73 -9.24 -24.06
CA GLU A 187 9.19 -10.62 -24.18
C GLU A 187 10.42 -10.89 -23.32
N SER A 188 11.40 -9.98 -23.34
CA SER A 188 12.59 -10.10 -22.49
C SER A 188 12.28 -10.11 -20.98
N LEU A 189 11.30 -9.32 -20.54
CA LEU A 189 10.85 -9.30 -19.14
C LEU A 189 10.12 -10.58 -18.73
N LEU A 190 9.35 -11.16 -19.65
CA LEU A 190 8.71 -12.47 -19.44
C LEU A 190 9.75 -13.59 -19.31
N GLU A 191 10.77 -13.61 -20.18
CA GLU A 191 11.88 -14.58 -20.10
C GLU A 191 12.68 -14.46 -18.81
N GLN A 192 12.85 -13.24 -18.28
CA GLN A 192 13.55 -12.95 -17.03
C GLN A 192 12.69 -13.22 -15.78
N GLY A 193 11.40 -13.48 -15.93
CA GLY A 193 10.45 -13.62 -14.81
C GLY A 193 10.13 -12.29 -14.11
N ALA A 194 10.43 -11.16 -14.75
CA ALA A 194 10.06 -9.83 -14.27
C ALA A 194 8.60 -9.46 -14.56
N LEU A 195 7.95 -10.20 -15.46
CA LEU A 195 6.52 -10.20 -15.72
C LEU A 195 6.02 -11.64 -15.77
N TYR A 196 4.74 -11.83 -15.53
CA TYR A 196 4.06 -13.11 -15.71
C TYR A 196 2.98 -13.01 -16.78
N SER A 197 2.63 -14.15 -17.37
CA SER A 197 1.57 -14.19 -18.36
C SER A 197 0.70 -15.44 -18.22
N THR A 198 -0.56 -15.31 -18.65
CA THR A 198 -1.49 -16.44 -18.77
C THR A 198 -2.38 -16.25 -20.00
N TYR A 199 -2.85 -17.37 -20.56
CA TYR A 199 -3.84 -17.35 -21.62
C TYR A 199 -5.25 -17.53 -21.06
N TYR A 200 -6.16 -16.66 -21.48
CA TYR A 200 -7.58 -16.81 -21.24
C TYR A 200 -8.34 -16.53 -22.54
N GLU A 201 -9.17 -17.46 -23.01
CA GLU A 201 -9.91 -17.38 -24.29
C GLU A 201 -9.01 -16.98 -25.49
N ASP A 202 -7.85 -17.63 -25.61
CA ASP A 202 -6.81 -17.36 -26.63
C ASP A 202 -6.15 -15.97 -26.57
N ILE A 203 -6.44 -15.17 -25.55
CA ILE A 203 -5.81 -13.86 -25.30
C ILE A 203 -4.70 -14.02 -24.27
N LEU A 204 -3.50 -13.47 -24.59
CA LEU A 204 -2.39 -13.42 -23.65
C LEU A 204 -2.53 -12.21 -22.73
N TYR A 205 -2.65 -12.46 -21.42
CA TYR A 205 -2.68 -11.44 -20.38
C TYR A 205 -1.33 -11.31 -19.70
N ILE A 206 -0.89 -10.08 -19.46
CA ILE A 206 0.36 -9.75 -18.79
C ILE A 206 0.07 -9.23 -17.39
N TYR A 207 0.81 -9.75 -16.41
CA TYR A 207 0.69 -9.42 -14.99
C TYR A 207 1.99 -8.86 -14.43
N PRO A 208 1.92 -7.85 -13.54
CA PRO A 208 2.98 -7.61 -12.58
C PRO A 208 3.16 -8.85 -11.68
N PRO A 209 4.39 -9.18 -11.24
CA PRO A 209 4.64 -10.37 -10.41
C PRO A 209 3.77 -10.44 -9.16
N GLU A 210 3.64 -9.34 -8.44
CA GLU A 210 2.86 -9.26 -7.20
C GLU A 210 1.36 -9.51 -7.40
N MET A 211 0.80 -9.12 -8.56
CA MET A 211 -0.60 -9.38 -8.89
C MET A 211 -0.82 -10.84 -9.27
N TYR A 212 0.06 -11.39 -10.09
CA TYR A 212 0.00 -12.81 -10.46
C TYR A 212 0.09 -13.72 -9.23
N VAL A 213 1.08 -13.49 -8.37
CA VAL A 213 1.24 -14.25 -7.13
C VAL A 213 -0.01 -14.11 -6.25
N SER A 214 -0.54 -12.89 -6.11
CA SER A 214 -1.72 -12.65 -5.27
C SER A 214 -2.96 -13.39 -5.77
N GLU A 215 -3.19 -13.46 -7.08
CA GLU A 215 -4.30 -14.24 -7.64
C GLU A 215 -4.09 -15.74 -7.50
N VAL A 216 -2.94 -16.23 -7.96
CA VAL A 216 -2.67 -17.67 -8.01
C VAL A 216 -2.60 -18.28 -6.61
N GLU A 217 -1.80 -17.66 -5.70
CA GLU A 217 -1.67 -18.18 -4.34
C GLU A 217 -2.92 -17.91 -3.51
N GLY A 218 -3.63 -16.79 -3.74
CA GLY A 218 -4.91 -16.52 -3.11
C GLY A 218 -5.96 -17.61 -3.42
N VAL A 219 -6.01 -18.07 -4.68
CA VAL A 219 -6.85 -19.20 -5.10
C VAL A 219 -6.35 -20.51 -4.49
N HIS A 220 -5.02 -20.72 -4.46
CA HIS A 220 -4.42 -21.92 -3.87
C HIS A 220 -4.82 -22.07 -2.39
N TYR A 221 -4.64 -21.04 -1.57
CA TYR A 221 -5.07 -21.06 -0.17
C TYR A 221 -6.58 -21.26 -0.03
N THR A 222 -7.40 -20.58 -0.83
CA THR A 222 -8.86 -20.75 -0.79
C THR A 222 -9.25 -22.20 -1.08
N ARG A 223 -8.63 -22.83 -2.08
CA ARG A 223 -8.87 -24.21 -2.46
C ARG A 223 -8.55 -25.19 -1.33
N GLU A 224 -7.52 -24.97 -0.56
CA GLU A 224 -7.18 -25.83 0.58
C GLU A 224 -8.32 -25.89 1.62
N PHE A 225 -8.97 -24.75 1.90
CA PHE A 225 -10.14 -24.72 2.79
C PHE A 225 -11.38 -25.40 2.22
N LEU A 226 -11.49 -25.51 0.89
CA LEU A 226 -12.63 -26.15 0.22
C LEU A 226 -12.51 -27.67 0.09
N LEU A 227 -11.33 -28.26 0.40
CA LEU A 227 -11.11 -29.70 0.24
C LEU A 227 -11.87 -30.55 1.24
N GLU A 228 -12.12 -30.04 2.44
CA GLU A 228 -12.74 -30.77 3.54
C GLU A 228 -13.73 -29.89 4.29
N ALA A 229 -14.97 -30.38 4.46
CA ALA A 229 -15.91 -29.78 5.39
C ALA A 229 -15.50 -30.13 6.83
N ASP A 230 -15.65 -29.19 7.75
CA ASP A 230 -15.37 -29.39 9.20
C ASP A 230 -16.56 -28.95 10.05
N PRO A 231 -17.64 -29.77 10.10
CA PRO A 231 -18.85 -29.41 10.83
C PRO A 231 -18.57 -29.26 12.33
N ILE A 232 -18.98 -28.14 12.91
CA ILE A 232 -18.88 -27.96 14.34
C ILE A 232 -19.79 -28.92 15.13
N ALA A 233 -19.34 -29.32 16.32
CA ALA A 233 -20.09 -30.21 17.19
C ALA A 233 -21.23 -29.46 17.93
N LEU A 234 -22.25 -29.02 17.18
CA LEU A 234 -23.39 -28.25 17.69
C LEU A 234 -24.71 -28.75 17.07
N ASP A 235 -25.75 -28.90 17.88
CA ASP A 235 -27.12 -29.02 17.34
C ASP A 235 -27.61 -27.68 16.84
N ILE A 236 -27.39 -27.43 15.55
CA ILE A 236 -27.61 -26.14 14.89
C ILE A 236 -29.08 -25.72 14.97
N SER A 237 -30.03 -26.66 14.80
CA SER A 237 -31.47 -26.37 14.86
C SER A 237 -31.87 -25.87 16.24
N SER A 238 -31.50 -26.59 17.28
CA SER A 238 -31.77 -26.18 18.67
C SER A 238 -31.07 -24.89 19.05
N PHE A 239 -29.86 -24.68 18.52
CA PHE A 239 -29.14 -23.42 18.70
C PHE A 239 -29.88 -22.23 18.08
N ILE A 240 -30.29 -22.33 16.82
CA ILE A 240 -31.04 -21.27 16.12
C ILE A 240 -32.32 -20.91 16.88
N GLU A 241 -33.13 -21.91 17.23
CA GLU A 241 -34.38 -21.69 18.00
C GLU A 241 -34.14 -21.01 19.34
N LYS A 242 -33.08 -21.40 20.05
CA LYS A 242 -32.69 -20.77 21.30
C LYS A 242 -32.23 -19.34 21.07
N PHE A 243 -31.38 -19.09 20.07
CA PHE A 243 -30.88 -17.76 19.74
C PHE A 243 -32.03 -16.80 19.37
N GLU A 244 -32.99 -17.26 18.56
CA GLU A 244 -34.20 -16.50 18.20
C GLU A 244 -34.99 -16.07 19.45
N ARG A 245 -35.24 -17.02 20.38
CA ARG A 245 -35.95 -16.73 21.65
C ARG A 245 -35.20 -15.73 22.52
N ASP A 246 -33.89 -15.96 22.68
CA ASP A 246 -33.07 -15.17 23.63
C ASP A 246 -32.85 -13.72 23.11
N ASN A 247 -32.93 -13.49 21.79
CA ASN A 247 -32.75 -12.18 21.18
C ASN A 247 -34.05 -11.55 20.65
N TYR A 248 -35.20 -12.21 20.83
CA TYR A 248 -36.52 -11.74 20.37
C TYR A 248 -36.55 -11.45 18.86
N ILE A 249 -35.96 -12.31 18.05
CA ILE A 249 -35.92 -12.25 16.59
C ILE A 249 -36.42 -13.56 15.97
N ILE A 250 -36.70 -13.51 14.69
CA ILE A 250 -36.98 -14.68 13.85
C ILE A 250 -36.11 -14.57 12.61
N PHE A 251 -35.28 -15.55 12.36
CA PHE A 251 -34.49 -15.62 11.15
C PHE A 251 -35.34 -16.06 9.96
N GLY A 252 -35.16 -15.42 8.82
CA GLY A 252 -35.69 -15.92 7.55
C GLY A 252 -34.98 -17.19 7.08
N ASP A 253 -35.57 -17.92 6.13
CA ASP A 253 -35.03 -19.21 5.66
C ASP A 253 -33.58 -19.06 5.13
N ALA A 254 -33.30 -18.05 4.30
CA ALA A 254 -31.94 -17.79 3.78
C ALA A 254 -30.94 -17.42 4.90
N GLN A 255 -31.40 -16.74 5.97
CA GLN A 255 -30.53 -16.46 7.12
C GLN A 255 -30.20 -17.73 7.92
N LYS A 256 -31.17 -18.64 8.08
CA LYS A 256 -30.94 -19.94 8.71
C LYS A 256 -29.99 -20.80 7.87
N GLU A 257 -30.18 -20.79 6.55
CA GLU A 257 -29.29 -21.49 5.60
C GLU A 257 -27.86 -20.95 5.70
N ALA A 258 -27.66 -19.62 5.74
CA ALA A 258 -26.36 -18.99 5.91
C ALA A 258 -25.66 -19.44 7.21
N ILE A 259 -26.40 -19.50 8.34
CA ILE A 259 -25.88 -19.97 9.61
C ILE A 259 -25.49 -21.45 9.53
N GLN A 260 -26.36 -22.29 8.95
CA GLN A 260 -26.11 -23.72 8.80
C GLN A 260 -24.89 -23.98 7.93
N LEU A 261 -24.80 -23.31 6.78
CA LEU A 261 -23.67 -23.42 5.84
C LEU A 261 -22.35 -23.06 6.53
N SER A 262 -22.29 -21.93 7.23
CA SER A 262 -21.07 -21.47 7.92
C SER A 262 -20.63 -22.38 9.07
N PHE A 263 -21.52 -23.17 9.65
CA PHE A 263 -21.17 -24.15 10.68
C PHE A 263 -20.80 -25.52 10.09
N PHE A 264 -21.12 -25.76 8.83
CA PHE A 264 -20.80 -27.00 8.16
C PHE A 264 -19.52 -26.91 7.33
N GLU A 265 -19.32 -25.80 6.62
CA GLU A 265 -18.21 -25.59 5.71
C GLU A 265 -17.07 -24.81 6.40
N LYS A 266 -15.84 -25.18 6.10
CA LYS A 266 -14.64 -24.48 6.57
C LYS A 266 -14.48 -23.10 5.95
N PHE A 267 -14.93 -22.94 4.71
CA PHE A 267 -14.92 -21.68 3.98
C PHE A 267 -16.32 -21.41 3.40
N SER A 268 -16.91 -20.28 3.73
CA SER A 268 -18.24 -19.93 3.25
C SER A 268 -18.38 -18.43 2.99
N LEU A 269 -19.30 -18.09 2.06
CA LEU A 269 -19.63 -16.72 1.72
C LEU A 269 -21.08 -16.40 2.12
N ILE A 270 -21.29 -15.20 2.63
CA ILE A 270 -22.61 -14.64 2.90
C ILE A 270 -22.73 -13.32 2.17
N THR A 271 -23.56 -13.27 1.14
CA THR A 271 -23.80 -12.02 0.38
C THR A 271 -25.22 -11.52 0.59
N GLY A 272 -25.42 -10.22 0.42
CA GLY A 272 -26.75 -9.61 0.48
C GLY A 272 -26.69 -8.11 0.70
N GLY A 273 -27.75 -7.43 0.31
CA GLY A 273 -27.86 -5.98 0.38
C GLY A 273 -27.85 -5.41 1.81
N PRO A 274 -27.86 -4.08 1.96
CA PRO A 274 -27.96 -3.45 3.26
C PRO A 274 -29.30 -3.77 3.94
N GLY A 275 -29.28 -4.04 5.25
CA GLY A 275 -30.50 -4.35 6.01
C GLY A 275 -30.99 -5.80 5.92
N THR A 276 -30.29 -6.70 5.23
CA THR A 276 -30.66 -8.14 5.13
C THR A 276 -30.34 -8.96 6.38
N GLY A 277 -29.77 -8.32 7.43
CA GLY A 277 -29.49 -8.98 8.72
C GLY A 277 -28.11 -9.64 8.81
N LYS A 278 -27.15 -9.33 7.91
CA LYS A 278 -25.78 -9.86 7.95
C LYS A 278 -25.14 -9.77 9.33
N THR A 279 -25.24 -8.61 9.98
CA THR A 279 -24.63 -8.39 11.31
C THR A 279 -25.29 -9.25 12.40
N THR A 280 -26.59 -9.51 12.29
CA THR A 280 -27.31 -10.42 13.23
C THR A 280 -26.86 -11.87 13.03
N ILE A 281 -26.62 -12.28 11.77
CA ILE A 281 -26.04 -13.58 11.46
C ILE A 281 -24.64 -13.69 12.05
N ILE A 282 -23.76 -12.68 11.86
CA ILE A 282 -22.40 -12.66 12.46
C ILE A 282 -22.47 -12.84 13.98
N LYS A 283 -23.39 -12.14 14.66
CA LYS A 283 -23.61 -12.29 16.11
C LYS A 283 -24.01 -13.72 16.50
N ALA A 284 -24.86 -14.36 15.69
CA ALA A 284 -25.24 -15.76 15.89
C ALA A 284 -24.07 -16.72 15.63
N LEU A 285 -23.30 -16.50 14.56
CA LEU A 285 -22.14 -17.31 14.23
C LEU A 285 -21.10 -17.30 15.35
N VAL A 286 -20.73 -16.12 15.87
CA VAL A 286 -19.78 -16.01 16.99
C VAL A 286 -20.25 -16.83 18.19
N LYS A 287 -21.51 -16.69 18.59
CA LYS A 287 -22.06 -17.46 19.73
C LYS A 287 -22.12 -18.95 19.47
N GLY A 288 -22.47 -19.35 18.24
CA GLY A 288 -22.54 -20.76 17.86
C GLY A 288 -21.16 -21.42 17.83
N PHE A 289 -20.16 -20.78 17.27
CA PHE A 289 -18.78 -21.28 17.27
C PHE A 289 -18.23 -21.42 18.70
N GLN A 290 -18.49 -20.44 19.58
CA GLN A 290 -18.13 -20.55 21.01
C GLN A 290 -18.77 -21.74 21.70
N LEU A 291 -20.05 -22.00 21.44
CA LEU A 291 -20.76 -23.17 21.98
C LEU A 291 -20.26 -24.48 21.37
N GLY A 292 -19.81 -24.46 20.12
CA GLY A 292 -19.17 -25.59 19.42
C GLY A 292 -17.73 -25.86 19.89
N GLY A 293 -17.19 -25.06 20.81
CA GLY A 293 -15.86 -25.27 21.40
C GLY A 293 -14.73 -24.47 20.74
N LEU A 294 -15.03 -23.64 19.73
CA LEU A 294 -14.06 -22.77 19.05
C LEU A 294 -14.05 -21.39 19.73
N GLY A 295 -12.96 -21.07 20.43
CA GLY A 295 -12.91 -19.90 21.31
C GLY A 295 -12.10 -18.71 20.77
N ARG A 296 -11.15 -18.95 19.87
CA ARG A 296 -10.29 -17.92 19.27
C ARG A 296 -10.91 -17.38 17.99
N ILE A 297 -11.95 -16.54 18.16
CA ILE A 297 -12.73 -15.98 17.07
C ILE A 297 -12.29 -14.54 16.83
N ILE A 298 -11.95 -14.21 15.58
CA ILE A 298 -11.61 -12.85 15.15
C ILE A 298 -12.69 -12.33 14.20
N LEU A 299 -13.15 -11.10 14.49
CA LEU A 299 -13.93 -10.29 13.58
C LEU A 299 -13.02 -9.23 12.95
N CYS A 300 -13.06 -9.10 11.62
CA CYS A 300 -12.28 -8.09 10.95
C CYS A 300 -13.03 -7.48 9.75
N ALA A 301 -12.51 -6.33 9.29
CA ALA A 301 -13.02 -5.64 8.11
C ALA A 301 -11.88 -4.91 7.40
N PRO A 302 -12.00 -4.57 6.10
CA PRO A 302 -10.98 -3.84 5.36
C PRO A 302 -10.71 -2.44 5.91
N THR A 303 -11.71 -1.77 6.48
CA THR A 303 -11.61 -0.37 6.95
C THR A 303 -11.89 -0.21 8.44
N GLY A 304 -11.27 0.81 9.06
CA GLY A 304 -11.48 1.12 10.48
C GLY A 304 -12.93 1.50 10.81
N ARG A 305 -13.63 2.14 9.87
CA ARG A 305 -15.05 2.50 10.04
C ARG A 305 -15.94 1.25 10.06
N ALA A 306 -15.67 0.29 9.18
CA ALA A 306 -16.41 -0.97 9.13
C ALA A 306 -16.14 -1.80 10.39
N ALA A 307 -14.87 -1.96 10.80
CA ALA A 307 -14.51 -2.67 12.02
C ALA A 307 -15.19 -2.07 13.28
N LYS A 308 -15.23 -0.74 13.39
CA LYS A 308 -15.92 -0.07 14.50
C LYS A 308 -17.42 -0.36 14.50
N ARG A 309 -18.09 -0.28 13.34
CA ARG A 309 -19.52 -0.62 13.21
C ARG A 309 -19.79 -2.07 13.55
N LEU A 310 -18.93 -2.97 13.09
CA LEU A 310 -19.04 -4.40 13.41
C LEU A 310 -18.96 -4.65 14.92
N THR A 311 -18.01 -3.99 15.61
CA THR A 311 -17.91 -4.05 17.09
C THR A 311 -19.18 -3.56 17.77
N GLU A 312 -19.68 -2.37 17.38
CA GLU A 312 -20.88 -1.76 17.99
C GLU A 312 -22.13 -2.63 17.79
N ALA A 313 -22.27 -3.26 16.64
CA ALA A 313 -23.46 -4.03 16.28
C ALA A 313 -23.43 -5.47 16.81
N THR A 314 -22.26 -6.08 16.90
CA THR A 314 -22.12 -7.47 17.41
C THR A 314 -21.84 -7.55 18.88
N GLU A 315 -21.33 -6.47 19.51
CA GLU A 315 -20.81 -6.43 20.88
C GLU A 315 -19.54 -7.28 21.06
N PHE A 316 -18.89 -7.70 19.94
CA PHE A 316 -17.58 -8.37 19.93
C PHE A 316 -16.55 -7.45 19.31
N GLU A 317 -15.32 -7.47 19.84
CA GLU A 317 -14.24 -6.64 19.33
C GLU A 317 -13.89 -7.05 17.89
N ALA A 318 -13.87 -6.08 16.97
CA ALA A 318 -13.44 -6.23 15.60
C ALA A 318 -12.27 -5.31 15.30
N THR A 319 -11.39 -5.74 14.42
CA THR A 319 -10.19 -5.00 14.00
C THR A 319 -10.12 -4.83 12.49
N THR A 320 -9.21 -3.99 12.01
CA THR A 320 -8.93 -3.95 10.56
C THR A 320 -7.99 -5.10 10.17
N ILE A 321 -8.14 -5.59 8.93
CA ILE A 321 -7.26 -6.63 8.38
C ILE A 321 -5.79 -6.19 8.47
N HIS A 322 -5.47 -4.95 8.09
CA HIS A 322 -4.10 -4.40 8.19
C HIS A 322 -3.55 -4.46 9.63
N ARG A 323 -4.38 -4.09 10.62
CA ARG A 323 -3.94 -4.14 12.02
C ARG A 323 -3.75 -5.58 12.52
N LEU A 324 -4.58 -6.50 12.02
CA LEU A 324 -4.49 -7.92 12.33
C LEU A 324 -3.19 -8.53 11.80
N LEU A 325 -2.83 -8.20 10.55
CA LEU A 325 -1.65 -8.73 9.87
C LEU A 325 -0.33 -8.06 10.29
N VAL A 326 -0.37 -6.89 10.94
CA VAL A 326 0.79 -6.11 11.43
C VAL A 326 1.74 -5.71 10.29
N PRO A 327 1.56 -4.52 9.68
CA PRO A 327 2.41 -4.05 8.58
C PRO A 327 3.89 -3.92 8.99
N VAL A 328 4.80 -4.31 8.11
CA VAL A 328 6.24 -4.09 8.28
C VAL A 328 6.58 -2.63 8.01
N GLN A 329 7.25 -1.96 8.95
CA GLN A 329 7.58 -0.55 8.80
C GLN A 329 8.65 -0.33 7.71
N GLY A 330 8.36 0.58 6.78
CA GLY A 330 9.30 0.99 5.73
C GLY A 330 9.35 0.08 4.50
N SER A 331 8.47 -0.92 4.42
CA SER A 331 8.30 -1.77 3.25
C SER A 331 7.00 -1.47 2.48
N ASP A 332 6.64 -2.32 1.52
CA ASP A 332 5.39 -2.20 0.76
C ASP A 332 4.17 -2.25 1.70
N SER A 333 3.09 -1.60 1.29
CA SER A 333 1.83 -1.54 2.07
C SER A 333 1.18 -2.90 2.30
N TYR A 334 1.61 -3.93 1.57
CA TYR A 334 1.14 -5.32 1.67
C TYR A 334 2.18 -6.28 2.26
N ASP A 335 3.29 -5.76 2.77
CA ASP A 335 4.24 -6.57 3.54
C ASP A 335 3.79 -6.63 5.00
N PHE A 336 3.47 -7.82 5.47
CA PHE A 336 2.95 -8.04 6.81
C PHE A 336 3.82 -9.02 7.60
N THR A 337 3.85 -8.84 8.91
CA THR A 337 4.54 -9.75 9.83
C THR A 337 3.82 -11.09 9.93
N LYS A 338 2.47 -11.06 9.95
CA LYS A 338 1.64 -12.27 9.93
C LYS A 338 1.51 -12.79 8.51
N ASN A 339 1.92 -14.04 8.29
CA ASN A 339 1.98 -14.73 7.01
C ASN A 339 2.00 -16.24 7.23
N GLU A 340 2.37 -17.04 6.24
CA GLU A 340 2.47 -18.49 6.32
C GLU A 340 3.51 -18.98 7.35
N ASP A 341 4.62 -18.24 7.54
CA ASP A 341 5.68 -18.58 8.51
C ASP A 341 5.32 -18.19 9.95
N ASP A 342 4.48 -17.16 10.14
CA ASP A 342 3.96 -16.70 11.45
C ASP A 342 2.44 -16.51 11.37
N PRO A 343 1.65 -17.59 11.32
CA PRO A 343 0.21 -17.53 11.14
C PRO A 343 -0.51 -16.91 12.36
N LEU A 344 -1.76 -16.56 12.14
CA LEU A 344 -2.66 -16.08 13.20
C LEU A 344 -3.00 -17.22 14.15
N ASP A 345 -3.13 -16.92 15.43
CA ASP A 345 -3.58 -17.88 16.45
C ASP A 345 -5.11 -17.81 16.60
N ILE A 346 -5.83 -18.45 15.68
CA ILE A 346 -7.29 -18.36 15.54
C ILE A 346 -7.94 -19.71 15.24
N ASP A 347 -9.20 -19.88 15.64
CA ASP A 347 -10.05 -21.00 15.26
C ASP A 347 -11.06 -20.57 14.18
N VAL A 348 -11.48 -19.29 14.20
CA VAL A 348 -12.50 -18.75 13.30
C VAL A 348 -12.15 -17.33 12.93
N ILE A 349 -12.28 -16.97 11.67
CA ILE A 349 -12.24 -15.58 11.20
C ILE A 349 -13.51 -15.23 10.42
N ILE A 350 -14.11 -14.09 10.75
CA ILE A 350 -15.25 -13.54 10.05
C ILE A 350 -14.87 -12.17 9.50
N ILE A 351 -14.93 -12.05 8.17
CA ILE A 351 -14.52 -10.86 7.43
C ILE A 351 -15.78 -10.17 6.94
N ASP A 352 -16.08 -8.97 7.46
CA ASP A 352 -17.24 -8.17 7.03
C ASP A 352 -16.81 -7.08 6.02
N GLU A 353 -17.77 -6.56 5.25
CA GLU A 353 -17.57 -5.58 4.17
C GLU A 353 -16.53 -6.05 3.13
N ALA A 354 -16.56 -7.32 2.77
CA ALA A 354 -15.59 -7.94 1.88
C ALA A 354 -15.64 -7.43 0.42
N SER A 355 -16.66 -6.68 0.02
CA SER A 355 -16.69 -5.97 -1.27
C SER A 355 -15.51 -5.00 -1.45
N MET A 356 -14.94 -4.51 -0.34
CA MET A 356 -13.79 -3.61 -0.33
C MET A 356 -12.43 -4.34 -0.26
N LEU A 357 -12.42 -5.66 -0.32
CA LEU A 357 -11.22 -6.48 -0.23
C LEU A 357 -10.60 -6.66 -1.61
N ASN A 358 -9.40 -6.08 -1.82
CA ASN A 358 -8.63 -6.25 -3.04
C ASN A 358 -7.81 -7.57 -3.01
N VAL A 359 -7.29 -7.98 -4.17
CA VAL A 359 -6.62 -9.28 -4.31
C VAL A 359 -5.35 -9.40 -3.47
N ARG A 360 -4.55 -8.34 -3.33
CA ARG A 360 -3.30 -8.36 -2.54
C ARG A 360 -3.59 -8.52 -1.05
N LEU A 361 -4.58 -7.79 -0.54
CA LEU A 361 -4.96 -7.89 0.87
C LEU A 361 -5.63 -9.25 1.17
N PHE A 362 -6.42 -9.77 0.24
CA PHE A 362 -7.00 -11.11 0.33
C PHE A 362 -5.91 -12.18 0.40
N TYR A 363 -4.96 -12.16 -0.54
CA TYR A 363 -3.83 -13.09 -0.52
C TYR A 363 -3.06 -13.04 0.80
N SER A 364 -2.65 -11.82 1.25
CA SER A 364 -1.92 -11.67 2.50
C SER A 364 -2.69 -12.18 3.71
N LEU A 365 -4.02 -11.99 3.72
CA LEU A 365 -4.87 -12.51 4.79
C LEU A 365 -4.96 -14.03 4.75
N MET A 366 -5.22 -14.62 3.58
CA MET A 366 -5.34 -16.07 3.42
C MET A 366 -4.04 -16.80 3.78
N ALA A 367 -2.89 -16.24 3.41
CA ALA A 367 -1.57 -16.77 3.79
C ALA A 367 -1.32 -16.79 5.31
N ALA A 368 -1.98 -15.90 6.06
CA ALA A 368 -1.83 -15.82 7.52
C ALA A 368 -2.83 -16.65 8.30
N ILE A 369 -3.86 -17.21 7.65
CA ILE A 369 -4.91 -18.02 8.31
C ILE A 369 -4.46 -19.48 8.41
N PRO A 370 -4.47 -20.08 9.63
CA PRO A 370 -4.19 -21.51 9.77
C PRO A 370 -5.19 -22.38 9.01
N LYS A 371 -4.71 -23.48 8.42
CA LYS A 371 -5.56 -24.39 7.61
C LYS A 371 -6.71 -25.03 8.38
N GLU A 372 -6.59 -25.08 9.71
CA GLU A 372 -7.62 -25.62 10.61
C GLU A 372 -8.73 -24.62 10.93
N ALA A 373 -8.55 -23.33 10.62
CA ALA A 373 -9.52 -22.31 10.96
C ALA A 373 -10.72 -22.28 10.01
N HIS A 374 -11.88 -21.87 10.52
CA HIS A 374 -13.05 -21.54 9.70
C HIS A 374 -12.95 -20.11 9.17
N VAL A 375 -13.27 -19.92 7.90
CA VAL A 375 -13.24 -18.62 7.20
C VAL A 375 -14.64 -18.27 6.70
N ILE A 376 -15.22 -17.21 7.20
CA ILE A 376 -16.52 -16.71 6.77
C ILE A 376 -16.34 -15.31 6.17
N ILE A 377 -16.66 -15.16 4.90
CA ILE A 377 -16.58 -13.89 4.17
C ILE A 377 -17.99 -13.33 4.02
N VAL A 378 -18.20 -12.12 4.51
CA VAL A 378 -19.50 -11.44 4.49
C VAL A 378 -19.37 -10.15 3.70
N GLY A 379 -20.27 -9.89 2.77
CA GLY A 379 -20.22 -8.68 1.97
C GLY A 379 -21.48 -8.45 1.13
N ASP A 380 -21.38 -7.44 0.30
CA ASP A 380 -22.44 -7.04 -0.62
C ASP A 380 -21.78 -6.66 -1.95
N VAL A 381 -22.01 -7.47 -2.98
CA VAL A 381 -21.38 -7.27 -4.30
C VAL A 381 -21.80 -6.00 -5.02
N ASP A 382 -22.96 -5.44 -4.64
CA ASP A 382 -23.49 -4.20 -5.22
C ASP A 382 -22.97 -2.93 -4.51
N GLN A 383 -22.16 -3.08 -3.46
CA GLN A 383 -21.53 -1.96 -2.76
C GLN A 383 -20.25 -1.49 -3.49
N LEU A 384 -19.59 -0.47 -2.89
CA LEU A 384 -18.39 0.12 -3.47
C LEU A 384 -17.30 -0.94 -3.67
N PRO A 385 -16.64 -0.90 -4.85
CA PRO A 385 -15.52 -1.79 -5.15
C PRO A 385 -14.31 -1.51 -4.25
N PRO A 386 -13.33 -2.43 -4.21
CA PRO A 386 -12.11 -2.23 -3.44
C PRO A 386 -11.29 -1.04 -3.96
N ILE A 387 -10.45 -0.50 -3.09
CA ILE A 387 -9.37 0.40 -3.49
C ILE A 387 -8.18 -0.50 -3.82
N GLY A 388 -7.73 -0.47 -5.08
CA GLY A 388 -6.73 -1.39 -5.62
C GLY A 388 -7.34 -2.51 -6.48
N ALA A 389 -6.47 -3.36 -7.03
CA ALA A 389 -6.83 -4.34 -8.04
C ALA A 389 -7.58 -5.57 -7.49
N GLY A 390 -8.46 -6.15 -8.34
CA GLY A 390 -9.20 -7.38 -8.09
C GLY A 390 -10.54 -7.21 -7.36
N PHE A 391 -11.54 -7.99 -7.76
CA PHE A 391 -12.90 -7.98 -7.21
C PHE A 391 -13.21 -9.29 -6.48
N VAL A 392 -12.40 -9.58 -5.45
CA VAL A 392 -12.34 -10.90 -4.78
C VAL A 392 -13.71 -11.47 -4.43
N LEU A 393 -14.60 -10.72 -3.77
CA LEU A 393 -15.90 -11.21 -3.39
C LEU A 393 -16.74 -11.61 -4.60
N LYS A 394 -16.70 -10.82 -5.66
CA LYS A 394 -17.42 -11.09 -6.89
C LYS A 394 -16.84 -12.31 -7.61
N ASP A 395 -15.52 -12.37 -7.74
CA ASP A 395 -14.83 -13.47 -8.43
C ASP A 395 -15.06 -14.80 -7.72
N LEU A 396 -15.04 -14.82 -6.38
CA LEU A 396 -15.36 -16.00 -5.58
C LEU A 396 -16.81 -16.46 -5.81
N LEU A 397 -17.77 -15.54 -5.89
CA LEU A 397 -19.17 -15.87 -6.18
C LEU A 397 -19.38 -16.35 -7.63
N ASP A 398 -18.78 -15.64 -8.60
CA ASP A 398 -18.90 -15.97 -10.03
C ASP A 398 -18.20 -17.30 -10.39
N SER A 399 -17.28 -17.78 -9.54
CA SER A 399 -16.59 -19.07 -9.74
C SER A 399 -17.49 -20.29 -9.58
N ASP A 400 -18.62 -20.16 -8.89
CA ASP A 400 -19.50 -21.26 -8.48
C ASP A 400 -18.80 -22.43 -7.73
N CYS A 401 -17.55 -22.19 -7.28
CA CYS A 401 -16.75 -23.21 -6.59
C CYS A 401 -16.82 -23.08 -5.06
N VAL A 402 -17.27 -21.95 -4.56
CA VAL A 402 -17.29 -21.63 -3.13
C VAL A 402 -18.70 -21.71 -2.59
N PRO A 403 -18.94 -22.43 -1.46
CA PRO A 403 -20.25 -22.44 -0.82
C PRO A 403 -20.70 -21.05 -0.40
N TYR A 404 -21.89 -20.63 -0.82
CA TYR A 404 -22.40 -19.31 -0.46
C TYR A 404 -23.90 -19.28 -0.22
N THR A 405 -24.37 -18.31 0.52
CA THR A 405 -25.78 -17.97 0.67
C THR A 405 -26.03 -16.51 0.33
N CYS A 406 -27.01 -16.27 -0.53
CA CYS A 406 -27.46 -14.93 -0.91
C CYS A 406 -28.70 -14.53 -0.10
N LEU A 407 -28.54 -13.48 0.72
CA LEU A 407 -29.64 -12.92 1.51
C LEU A 407 -30.44 -11.93 0.66
N LEU A 408 -31.57 -12.35 0.15
CA LEU A 408 -32.47 -11.48 -0.56
C LEU A 408 -33.26 -10.61 0.43
N TYR A 409 -33.68 -9.42 -0.02
CA TYR A 409 -34.61 -8.57 0.74
C TYR A 409 -35.90 -9.38 1.02
N THR A 410 -36.07 -9.85 2.24
CA THR A 410 -37.40 -10.25 2.71
C THR A 410 -38.08 -8.98 3.18
N SER A 411 -39.10 -8.51 2.45
CA SER A 411 -39.99 -7.47 2.95
C SER A 411 -40.50 -7.91 4.30
N PRO A 412 -40.45 -7.06 5.34
CA PRO A 412 -41.14 -7.41 6.59
C PRO A 412 -42.61 -7.55 6.28
N SER A 413 -43.12 -8.77 6.45
CA SER A 413 -44.55 -9.08 6.45
C SER A 413 -45.23 -8.49 7.68
#